data_2d85a5edb41ffbb9e525f4d58dbbb717
#
_entry.id   2d85a5edb41ffbb9e525f4d58dbbb717
#
_cell.length_a   1.000
_cell.length_b   1.000
_cell.length_c   1.000
_cell.angle_alpha   90.00
_cell.angle_beta   90.00
_cell.angle_gamma   90.00
#
_symmetry.space_group_name_H-M   'P 1'
#
loop_
_entity.id
_entity.type
_entity.pdbx_description
1 polymer ?
#
loop_
_entity_poly.entity_id
_entity_poly.type
_entity_poly.pdbx_seq_one_letter_code
_entity_poly.pdbx_strand_id
1 'polypeptide(L)'
;MGDVYRRGRPPRSLLKADTSVSRAKAFAASVGLSLLFLLVYGACLWVTARRGDVGVFYFAWERAIPFVPFMILPYMSIDLFFVAAPFLFRDARELEVFVARVASAIFLAGVCFLVIPLRFAFPRPHAEGWLGALFNWFREIDAPNNLFPSLHAALLLFLIEAYARHLRGPKRSAVMFWFVLIGLSPLLTHQHHVIDILGGFVLAVFCFFFVRPKIYLDSAESSP
;
A
#
# COMPACT_ATOMS: atom_id res chain seq x y z
N MET A 1 -29.81 20.59 -58.92
CA MET A 1 -28.71 21.38 -58.31
C MET A 1 -28.99 21.42 -56.80
N GLY A 2 -28.20 20.75 -55.96
CA GLY A 2 -28.40 20.77 -54.55
C GLY A 2 -27.95 19.46 -53.87
N ASP A 3 -26.71 19.05 -54.11
CA ASP A 3 -26.10 17.91 -53.38
C ASP A 3 -25.65 18.39 -51.97
N VAL A 4 -26.42 18.06 -50.95
CA VAL A 4 -26.12 18.41 -49.57
C VAL A 4 -25.17 17.42 -48.97
N TYR A 5 -23.96 17.85 -48.76
CA TYR A 5 -22.84 17.27 -48.02
C TYR A 5 -23.27 16.48 -46.78
N ARG A 6 -23.44 15.16 -46.88
CA ARG A 6 -23.46 14.26 -45.72
C ARG A 6 -22.04 14.13 -45.18
N ARG A 7 -21.66 14.98 -44.26
CA ARG A 7 -20.46 14.74 -43.41
C ARG A 7 -20.67 13.45 -42.64
N GLY A 8 -20.03 12.38 -43.09
CA GLY A 8 -20.00 11.12 -42.41
C GLY A 8 -19.40 11.31 -41.00
N ARG A 9 -20.15 10.95 -39.97
CA ARG A 9 -19.58 10.80 -38.63
C ARG A 9 -18.47 9.76 -38.71
N PRO A 10 -17.26 10.05 -38.19
CA PRO A 10 -16.19 9.04 -38.20
C PRO A 10 -16.70 7.79 -37.45
N PRO A 11 -16.33 6.58 -37.89
CA PRO A 11 -16.78 5.35 -37.24
C PRO A 11 -16.34 5.35 -35.76
N ARG A 12 -17.28 5.05 -34.87
CA ARG A 12 -17.07 4.96 -33.40
C ARG A 12 -15.97 4.01 -32.97
N SER A 13 -15.45 3.19 -33.90
CA SER A 13 -14.35 2.24 -33.68
C SER A 13 -12.96 2.89 -33.57
N LEU A 14 -12.79 4.13 -34.05
CA LEU A 14 -11.49 4.82 -34.03
C LEU A 14 -11.18 5.57 -32.72
N LEU A 15 -12.09 5.58 -31.75
CA LEU A 15 -11.92 6.34 -30.50
C LEU A 15 -11.78 5.46 -29.24
N LYS A 16 -11.70 4.14 -29.35
CA LYS A 16 -11.26 3.32 -28.23
C LYS A 16 -9.74 3.24 -28.27
N ALA A 17 -9.06 4.19 -27.62
CA ALA A 17 -7.69 3.96 -27.18
C ALA A 17 -7.66 2.60 -26.47
N ASP A 18 -6.73 1.72 -26.87
CA ASP A 18 -6.54 0.43 -26.21
C ASP A 18 -6.14 0.70 -24.75
N THR A 19 -7.13 0.60 -23.84
CA THR A 19 -6.95 0.82 -22.41
C THR A 19 -6.43 -0.42 -21.71
N SER A 20 -6.09 -1.49 -22.47
CA SER A 20 -5.62 -2.73 -21.89
C SER A 20 -4.24 -2.59 -21.24
N VAL A 21 -4.08 -3.25 -20.09
CA VAL A 21 -2.79 -3.33 -19.39
C VAL A 21 -1.97 -4.47 -19.98
N SER A 22 -0.87 -4.14 -20.65
CA SER A 22 0.11 -5.16 -21.04
C SER A 22 0.90 -5.66 -19.81
N ARG A 23 1.42 -6.90 -19.92
CA ARG A 23 2.29 -7.46 -18.85
C ARG A 23 3.51 -6.58 -18.59
N ALA A 24 4.05 -5.93 -19.60
CA ALA A 24 5.19 -5.01 -19.47
C ALA A 24 4.81 -3.76 -18.64
N LYS A 25 3.62 -3.19 -18.85
CA LYS A 25 3.11 -2.08 -18.02
C LYS A 25 2.92 -2.49 -16.56
N ALA A 26 2.31 -3.66 -16.31
CA ALA A 26 2.14 -4.19 -14.97
C ALA A 26 3.48 -4.42 -14.27
N PHE A 27 4.44 -5.00 -14.99
CA PHE A 27 5.80 -5.21 -14.48
C PHE A 27 6.51 -3.89 -14.16
N ALA A 28 6.45 -2.92 -15.07
CA ALA A 28 7.03 -1.59 -14.85
C ALA A 28 6.41 -0.88 -13.64
N ALA A 29 5.09 -0.99 -13.44
CA ALA A 29 4.40 -0.46 -12.27
C ALA A 29 4.86 -1.15 -10.98
N SER A 30 4.96 -2.48 -10.98
CA SER A 30 5.45 -3.26 -9.84
C SER A 30 6.87 -2.87 -9.45
N VAL A 31 7.80 -2.87 -10.41
CA VAL A 31 9.19 -2.47 -10.18
C VAL A 31 9.30 -1.02 -9.75
N GLY A 32 8.58 -0.10 -10.43
CA GLY A 32 8.61 1.32 -10.12
C GLY A 32 8.12 1.62 -8.70
N LEU A 33 7.03 1.02 -8.27
CA LEU A 33 6.52 1.17 -6.90
C LEU A 33 7.45 0.56 -5.86
N SER A 34 8.04 -0.61 -6.14
CA SER A 34 9.00 -1.24 -5.24
C SER A 34 10.26 -0.40 -5.07
N LEU A 35 10.80 0.14 -6.16
CA LEU A 35 11.96 1.04 -6.11
C LEU A 35 11.62 2.34 -5.37
N LEU A 36 10.45 2.93 -5.61
CA LEU A 36 10.00 4.12 -4.89
C LEU A 36 9.90 3.87 -3.39
N PHE A 37 9.30 2.72 -3.00
CA PHE A 37 9.23 2.32 -1.60
C PHE A 37 10.61 2.18 -0.99
N LEU A 38 11.50 1.42 -1.60
CA LEU A 38 12.86 1.19 -1.09
C LEU A 38 13.65 2.50 -0.96
N LEU A 39 13.54 3.40 -1.93
CA LEU A 39 14.24 4.68 -1.91
C LEU A 39 13.70 5.59 -0.81
N VAL A 40 12.39 5.81 -0.75
CA VAL A 40 11.79 6.72 0.23
C VAL A 40 11.93 6.15 1.64
N TYR A 41 11.54 4.89 1.84
CA TYR A 41 11.63 4.24 3.15
C TYR A 41 13.07 4.15 3.64
N GLY A 42 13.98 3.70 2.80
CA GLY A 42 15.40 3.57 3.13
C GLY A 42 16.06 4.91 3.42
N ALA A 43 15.75 5.97 2.64
CA ALA A 43 16.24 7.32 2.91
C ALA A 43 15.73 7.86 4.25
N CYS A 44 14.43 7.69 4.55
CA CYS A 44 13.87 8.09 5.83
C CYS A 44 14.51 7.30 6.99
N LEU A 45 14.68 5.99 6.83
CA LEU A 45 15.31 5.13 7.83
C LEU A 45 16.76 5.56 8.11
N TRP A 46 17.51 5.88 7.05
CA TRP A 46 18.88 6.38 7.17
C TRP A 46 18.95 7.69 7.95
N VAL A 47 18.00 8.61 7.74
CA VAL A 47 17.91 9.88 8.48
C VAL A 47 17.49 9.64 9.93
N THR A 48 16.37 8.91 10.14
CA THR A 48 15.79 8.73 11.47
C THR A 48 16.66 7.90 12.40
N ALA A 49 17.43 6.94 11.86
CA ALA A 49 18.41 6.16 12.64
C ALA A 49 19.55 7.02 13.23
N ARG A 50 19.79 8.23 12.69
CA ARG A 50 20.84 9.18 13.16
C ARG A 50 20.30 10.27 14.05
N ARG A 51 18.98 10.32 14.25
CA ARG A 51 18.32 11.34 15.08
C ARG A 51 18.30 10.93 16.53
N GLY A 52 18.54 11.89 17.43
CA GLY A 52 18.41 11.68 18.89
C GLY A 52 17.02 12.00 19.43
N ASP A 53 16.13 12.57 18.60
CA ASP A 53 14.79 13.06 18.97
C ASP A 53 13.65 12.12 18.51
N VAL A 54 13.96 10.84 18.26
CA VAL A 54 12.96 9.81 17.89
C VAL A 54 12.12 9.44 19.12
N GLY A 55 10.82 9.80 19.05
CA GLY A 55 9.87 9.59 20.11
C GLY A 55 9.32 8.16 20.19
N VAL A 56 8.47 7.94 21.19
CA VAL A 56 7.64 6.73 21.33
C VAL A 56 6.22 7.15 21.69
N PHE A 57 5.24 6.45 21.12
CA PHE A 57 3.84 6.62 21.52
C PHE A 57 3.13 5.26 21.46
N TYR A 58 2.44 4.91 22.52
CA TYR A 58 1.64 3.70 22.62
C TYR A 58 0.57 3.84 23.68
N PHE A 59 -0.49 3.04 23.60
CA PHE A 59 -1.49 2.94 24.66
C PHE A 59 -1.04 1.90 25.69
N ALA A 60 -1.26 2.19 27.00
CA ALA A 60 -0.77 1.34 28.09
C ALA A 60 -1.22 -0.13 27.98
N TRP A 61 -2.42 -0.38 27.45
CA TRP A 61 -2.98 -1.72 27.27
C TRP A 61 -2.28 -2.53 26.16
N GLU A 62 -1.53 -1.88 25.24
CA GLU A 62 -0.78 -2.60 24.20
C GLU A 62 0.29 -3.55 24.76
N ARG A 63 0.71 -3.33 26.00
CA ARG A 63 1.63 -4.24 26.72
C ARG A 63 1.02 -5.63 26.95
N ALA A 64 -0.30 -5.76 26.91
CA ALA A 64 -1.02 -7.02 27.05
C ALA A 64 -1.18 -7.77 25.72
N ILE A 65 -0.77 -7.17 24.58
CA ILE A 65 -0.83 -7.84 23.27
C ILE A 65 0.21 -8.96 23.24
N PRO A 66 -0.21 -10.22 22.98
CA PRO A 66 0.73 -11.34 22.97
C PRO A 66 1.66 -11.25 21.75
N PHE A 67 2.90 -11.66 21.92
CA PHE A 67 3.82 -11.88 20.82
C PHE A 67 3.56 -13.27 20.21
N VAL A 68 3.22 -13.31 18.93
CA VAL A 68 2.93 -14.54 18.18
C VAL A 68 3.92 -14.67 17.02
N PRO A 69 5.03 -15.41 17.19
CA PRO A 69 6.10 -15.46 16.19
C PRO A 69 5.66 -15.91 14.80
N PHE A 70 4.70 -16.84 14.72
CA PHE A 70 4.19 -17.34 13.44
C PHE A 70 3.55 -16.25 12.57
N MET A 71 3.08 -15.15 13.17
CA MET A 71 2.46 -14.03 12.47
C MET A 71 3.46 -13.22 11.62
N ILE A 72 4.77 -13.51 11.70
CA ILE A 72 5.77 -12.96 10.76
C ILE A 72 5.51 -13.40 9.32
N LEU A 73 4.91 -14.57 9.11
CA LEU A 73 4.60 -15.09 7.77
C LEU A 73 3.52 -14.25 7.07
N PRO A 74 2.32 -14.03 7.68
CA PRO A 74 1.38 -13.05 7.14
C PRO A 74 2.01 -11.66 7.00
N TYR A 75 2.75 -11.19 8.01
CA TYR A 75 3.38 -9.87 8.00
C TYR A 75 4.22 -9.66 6.73
N MET A 76 5.18 -10.53 6.46
CA MET A 76 6.06 -10.42 5.31
C MET A 76 5.39 -10.73 3.98
N SER A 77 4.29 -11.50 4.00
CA SER A 77 3.59 -11.86 2.77
C SER A 77 2.93 -10.67 2.06
N ILE A 78 2.76 -9.54 2.75
CA ILE A 78 2.22 -8.33 2.12
C ILE A 78 3.07 -7.89 0.92
N ASP A 79 4.38 -8.08 0.97
CA ASP A 79 5.28 -7.70 -0.11
C ASP A 79 5.01 -8.52 -1.39
N LEU A 80 4.67 -9.80 -1.24
CA LEU A 80 4.28 -10.65 -2.37
C LEU A 80 2.98 -10.17 -3.01
N PHE A 81 1.98 -9.84 -2.19
CA PHE A 81 0.71 -9.28 -2.67
C PHE A 81 0.90 -7.90 -3.30
N PHE A 82 1.77 -7.08 -2.75
CA PHE A 82 2.11 -5.77 -3.27
C PHE A 82 2.73 -5.85 -4.67
N VAL A 83 3.76 -6.68 -4.84
CA VAL A 83 4.44 -6.89 -6.13
C VAL A 83 3.49 -7.52 -7.16
N ALA A 84 2.57 -8.40 -6.74
CA ALA A 84 1.61 -9.06 -7.62
C ALA A 84 0.40 -8.18 -7.98
N ALA A 85 0.06 -7.16 -7.18
CA ALA A 85 -1.15 -6.36 -7.38
C ALA A 85 -1.27 -5.70 -8.76
N PRO A 86 -0.21 -5.10 -9.36
CA PRO A 86 -0.31 -4.48 -10.69
C PRO A 86 -0.76 -5.43 -11.79
N PHE A 87 -0.53 -6.75 -11.63
CA PHE A 87 -0.91 -7.76 -12.61
C PHE A 87 -2.41 -8.14 -12.57
N LEU A 88 -3.15 -7.67 -11.57
CA LEU A 88 -4.60 -7.86 -11.48
C LEU A 88 -5.36 -6.94 -12.43
N PHE A 89 -4.82 -5.76 -12.72
CA PHE A 89 -5.51 -4.73 -13.49
C PHE A 89 -5.54 -5.06 -14.96
N ARG A 90 -6.72 -4.87 -15.56
CA ARG A 90 -6.94 -5.02 -17.00
C ARG A 90 -7.11 -3.69 -17.72
N ASP A 91 -7.55 -2.68 -16.99
CA ASP A 91 -7.71 -1.31 -17.47
C ASP A 91 -6.55 -0.43 -17.01
N ALA A 92 -5.94 0.32 -17.95
CA ALA A 92 -4.78 1.15 -17.68
C ALA A 92 -5.09 2.29 -16.72
N ARG A 93 -6.31 2.85 -16.75
CA ARG A 93 -6.71 3.94 -15.84
C ARG A 93 -6.84 3.44 -14.40
N GLU A 94 -7.39 2.23 -14.21
CA GLU A 94 -7.45 1.62 -12.88
C GLU A 94 -6.05 1.38 -12.31
N LEU A 95 -5.12 0.88 -13.14
CA LEU A 95 -3.72 0.70 -12.75
C LEU A 95 -3.06 2.05 -12.41
N GLU A 96 -3.25 3.08 -13.22
CA GLU A 96 -2.70 4.42 -12.97
C GLU A 96 -3.19 5.01 -11.65
N VAL A 97 -4.48 4.84 -11.34
CA VAL A 97 -5.06 5.29 -10.05
C VAL A 97 -4.46 4.51 -8.88
N PHE A 98 -4.31 3.19 -9.01
CA PHE A 98 -3.66 2.37 -7.99
C PHE A 98 -2.21 2.83 -7.76
N VAL A 99 -1.43 2.99 -8.83
CA VAL A 99 -0.03 3.46 -8.77
C VAL A 99 0.04 4.84 -8.12
N ALA A 100 -0.83 5.77 -8.51
CA ALA A 100 -0.84 7.12 -7.96
C ALA A 100 -1.19 7.12 -6.46
N ARG A 101 -2.16 6.32 -6.02
CA ARG A 101 -2.53 6.18 -4.59
C ARG A 101 -1.38 5.64 -3.76
N VAL A 102 -0.77 4.55 -4.22
CA VAL A 102 0.36 3.92 -3.52
C VAL A 102 1.57 4.87 -3.47
N ALA A 103 1.92 5.49 -4.59
CA ALA A 103 3.03 6.45 -4.65
C ALA A 103 2.80 7.65 -3.73
N SER A 104 1.56 8.19 -3.71
CA SER A 104 1.19 9.28 -2.80
C SER A 104 1.31 8.87 -1.34
N ALA A 105 0.86 7.65 -0.99
CA ALA A 105 0.97 7.16 0.38
C ALA A 105 2.43 6.96 0.80
N ILE A 106 3.28 6.40 -0.06
CA ILE A 106 4.72 6.26 0.21
C ILE A 106 5.37 7.62 0.46
N PHE A 107 5.09 8.60 -0.38
CA PHE A 107 5.66 9.94 -0.25
C PHE A 107 5.17 10.63 1.03
N LEU A 108 3.86 10.64 1.30
CA LEU A 108 3.28 11.27 2.48
C LEU A 108 3.74 10.60 3.78
N ALA A 109 3.82 9.26 3.80
CA ALA A 109 4.40 8.55 4.93
C ALA A 109 5.87 8.93 5.15
N GLY A 110 6.66 9.04 4.07
CA GLY A 110 8.04 9.50 4.14
C GLY A 110 8.17 10.88 4.79
N VAL A 111 7.30 11.83 4.41
CA VAL A 111 7.24 13.14 5.07
C VAL A 111 6.91 13.00 6.56
N CYS A 112 5.91 12.18 6.91
CA CYS A 112 5.54 11.95 8.31
C CYS A 112 6.68 11.31 9.11
N PHE A 113 7.41 10.34 8.57
CA PHE A 113 8.55 9.71 9.24
C PHE A 113 9.63 10.73 9.64
N LEU A 114 9.83 11.75 8.81
CA LEU A 114 10.81 12.80 9.09
C LEU A 114 10.29 13.86 10.06
N VAL A 115 8.98 14.17 10.03
CA VAL A 115 8.36 15.22 10.85
C VAL A 115 7.94 14.67 12.21
N ILE A 116 7.46 13.44 12.28
CA ILE A 116 6.97 12.76 13.48
C ILE A 116 7.72 11.41 13.62
N PRO A 117 9.02 11.43 13.90
CA PRO A 117 9.81 10.20 13.98
C PRO A 117 9.41 9.42 15.23
N LEU A 118 8.81 8.26 15.03
CA LEU A 118 8.44 7.34 16.11
C LEU A 118 9.16 6.00 15.94
N ARG A 119 9.50 5.40 17.09
CA ARG A 119 10.09 4.06 17.18
C ARG A 119 9.28 3.15 18.08
N PHE A 120 9.48 1.84 17.92
CA PHE A 120 8.83 0.87 18.79
C PHE A 120 9.31 0.99 20.24
N ALA A 121 8.36 0.99 21.19
CA ALA A 121 8.62 1.34 22.57
C ALA A 121 9.08 0.16 23.45
N PHE A 122 8.70 -1.09 23.06
CA PHE A 122 8.97 -2.27 23.89
C PHE A 122 10.22 -3.00 23.44
N PRO A 123 10.87 -3.76 24.36
CA PRO A 123 11.89 -4.73 23.98
C PRO A 123 11.30 -5.72 22.95
N ARG A 124 12.02 -5.96 21.87
CA ARG A 124 11.59 -6.91 20.86
C ARG A 124 11.79 -8.34 21.38
N PRO A 125 10.72 -9.16 21.51
CA PRO A 125 10.83 -10.51 22.00
C PRO A 125 11.72 -11.38 21.08
N HIS A 126 12.40 -12.35 21.68
CA HIS A 126 13.12 -13.36 20.90
C HIS A 126 12.16 -14.45 20.45
N ALA A 127 12.34 -14.91 19.21
CA ALA A 127 11.74 -16.12 18.70
C ALA A 127 12.85 -17.17 18.53
N GLU A 128 12.51 -18.45 18.68
CA GLU A 128 13.45 -19.57 18.56
C GLU A 128 13.30 -20.30 17.21
N GLY A 129 14.28 -21.14 16.91
CA GLY A 129 14.28 -21.97 15.72
C GLY A 129 14.30 -21.15 14.41
N TRP A 130 13.72 -21.72 13.36
CA TRP A 130 13.69 -21.09 12.04
C TRP A 130 12.91 -19.77 11.99
N LEU A 131 11.88 -19.64 12.83
CA LEU A 131 11.16 -18.35 12.97
C LEU A 131 12.06 -17.27 13.56
N GLY A 132 12.88 -17.64 14.56
CA GLY A 132 13.87 -16.72 15.13
C GLY A 132 14.89 -16.26 14.10
N ALA A 133 15.38 -17.17 13.26
CA ALA A 133 16.28 -16.81 12.17
C ALA A 133 15.63 -15.86 11.17
N LEU A 134 14.35 -16.09 10.81
CA LEU A 134 13.56 -15.20 9.94
C LEU A 134 13.36 -13.81 10.57
N PHE A 135 13.01 -13.74 11.87
CA PHE A 135 12.89 -12.47 12.57
C PHE A 135 14.21 -11.69 12.65
N ASN A 136 15.33 -12.38 12.92
CA ASN A 136 16.63 -11.73 13.00
C ASN A 136 17.02 -11.15 11.64
N TRP A 137 16.89 -11.95 10.58
CA TRP A 137 17.12 -11.48 9.22
C TRP A 137 16.26 -10.27 8.86
N PHE A 138 14.95 -10.31 9.17
CA PHE A 138 14.04 -9.20 8.92
C PHE A 138 14.45 -7.94 9.71
N ARG A 139 14.81 -8.09 10.99
CA ARG A 139 15.21 -6.97 11.86
C ARG A 139 16.55 -6.32 11.48
N GLU A 140 17.39 -7.02 10.77
CA GLU A 140 18.63 -6.46 10.19
C GLU A 140 18.32 -5.49 9.04
N ILE A 141 17.22 -5.76 8.31
CA ILE A 141 16.80 -4.94 7.16
C ILE A 141 15.89 -3.80 7.62
N ASP A 142 14.99 -4.09 8.58
CA ASP A 142 13.97 -3.17 9.07
C ASP A 142 14.27 -2.71 10.50
N ALA A 143 14.90 -1.56 10.63
CA ALA A 143 15.14 -0.94 11.93
C ALA A 143 13.82 -0.44 12.55
N PRO A 144 13.74 -0.33 13.91
CA PRO A 144 12.50 -0.01 14.63
C PRO A 144 12.06 1.46 14.54
N ASN A 145 12.42 2.14 13.48
CA ASN A 145 12.08 3.53 13.18
C ASN A 145 11.10 3.59 12.02
N ASN A 146 10.64 4.78 11.64
CA ASN A 146 9.66 4.97 10.57
C ASN A 146 8.31 4.27 10.86
N LEU A 147 7.80 4.37 12.07
CA LEU A 147 6.59 3.66 12.45
C LEU A 147 5.32 4.38 12.03
N PHE A 148 5.27 5.71 12.22
CA PHE A 148 4.05 6.49 12.04
C PHE A 148 4.10 7.37 10.78
N PRO A 149 3.06 7.28 9.92
CA PRO A 149 1.98 6.29 9.88
C PRO A 149 2.45 4.95 9.30
N SER A 150 1.83 3.82 9.68
CA SER A 150 2.18 2.51 9.16
C SER A 150 1.90 2.39 7.66
N LEU A 151 2.96 2.31 6.85
CA LEU A 151 2.82 2.00 5.42
C LEU A 151 2.25 0.60 5.20
N HIS A 152 2.57 -0.36 6.05
CA HIS A 152 1.99 -1.70 6.01
C HIS A 152 0.45 -1.64 6.09
N ALA A 153 -0.10 -0.88 7.03
CA ALA A 153 -1.55 -0.71 7.17
C ALA A 153 -2.17 0.05 5.98
N ALA A 154 -1.49 1.08 5.48
CA ALA A 154 -1.97 1.83 4.32
C ALA A 154 -1.98 0.97 3.05
N LEU A 155 -0.89 0.24 2.77
CA LEU A 155 -0.78 -0.67 1.64
C LEU A 155 -1.83 -1.77 1.71
N LEU A 156 -2.08 -2.34 2.90
CA LEU A 156 -3.11 -3.36 3.09
C LEU A 156 -4.49 -2.89 2.59
N LEU A 157 -4.91 -1.65 2.86
CA LEU A 157 -6.19 -1.15 2.37
C LEU A 157 -6.24 -1.02 0.84
N PHE A 158 -5.15 -0.60 0.19
CA PHE A 158 -5.09 -0.58 -1.27
C PHE A 158 -5.12 -1.99 -1.87
N LEU A 159 -4.47 -2.95 -1.22
CA LEU A 159 -4.48 -4.35 -1.64
C LEU A 159 -5.86 -4.97 -1.44
N ILE A 160 -6.54 -4.71 -0.32
CA ILE A 160 -7.93 -5.15 -0.09
C ILE A 160 -8.83 -4.65 -1.23
N GLU A 161 -8.76 -3.37 -1.58
CA GLU A 161 -9.55 -2.81 -2.70
C GLU A 161 -9.21 -3.51 -4.01
N ALA A 162 -7.94 -3.61 -4.37
CA ALA A 162 -7.49 -4.20 -5.63
C ALA A 162 -7.92 -5.68 -5.76
N TYR A 163 -7.59 -6.49 -4.76
CA TYR A 163 -7.90 -7.92 -4.78
C TYR A 163 -9.40 -8.21 -4.67
N ALA A 164 -10.15 -7.44 -3.86
CA ALA A 164 -11.59 -7.61 -3.73
C ALA A 164 -12.35 -7.30 -5.03
N ARG A 165 -11.86 -6.38 -5.85
CA ARG A 165 -12.45 -6.03 -7.15
C ARG A 165 -12.16 -7.07 -8.23
N HIS A 166 -10.95 -7.64 -8.24
CA HIS A 166 -10.47 -8.48 -9.34
C HIS A 166 -10.63 -9.97 -9.08
N LEU A 167 -10.72 -10.41 -7.83
CA LEU A 167 -10.97 -11.81 -7.48
C LEU A 167 -12.46 -12.09 -7.28
N ARG A 168 -12.85 -13.35 -7.51
CA ARG A 168 -14.22 -13.85 -7.35
C ARG A 168 -14.23 -15.19 -6.62
N GLY A 169 -15.40 -15.51 -6.03
CA GLY A 169 -15.66 -16.80 -5.41
C GLY A 169 -14.68 -17.15 -4.27
N PRO A 170 -14.36 -18.43 -4.06
CA PRO A 170 -13.59 -18.90 -2.91
C PRO A 170 -12.17 -18.31 -2.87
N LYS A 171 -11.56 -18.00 -4.01
CA LYS A 171 -10.25 -17.34 -4.07
C LYS A 171 -10.29 -15.96 -3.41
N ARG A 172 -11.36 -15.17 -3.65
CA ARG A 172 -11.55 -13.88 -2.99
C ARG A 172 -11.66 -14.05 -1.49
N SER A 173 -12.50 -14.97 -1.02
CA SER A 173 -12.69 -15.21 0.42
C SER A 173 -11.39 -15.63 1.10
N ALA A 174 -10.61 -16.53 0.49
CA ALA A 174 -9.33 -16.98 1.02
C ALA A 174 -8.32 -15.83 1.14
N VAL A 175 -8.21 -14.99 0.11
CA VAL A 175 -7.29 -13.83 0.12
C VAL A 175 -7.77 -12.79 1.13
N MET A 176 -9.08 -12.51 1.24
CA MET A 176 -9.60 -11.57 2.24
C MET A 176 -9.35 -12.07 3.66
N PHE A 177 -9.52 -13.37 3.92
CA PHE A 177 -9.15 -13.96 5.21
C PHE A 177 -7.66 -13.79 5.51
N TRP A 178 -6.80 -14.05 4.51
CA TRP A 178 -5.36 -13.85 4.68
C TRP A 178 -5.00 -12.38 4.96
N PHE A 179 -5.70 -11.44 4.33
CA PHE A 179 -5.52 -10.00 4.58
C PHE A 179 -5.93 -9.58 6.00
N VAL A 180 -6.89 -10.28 6.62
CA VAL A 180 -7.17 -10.09 8.06
C VAL A 180 -5.94 -10.49 8.89
N LEU A 181 -5.30 -11.63 8.58
CA LEU A 181 -4.07 -12.04 9.27
C LEU A 181 -2.93 -11.05 9.04
N ILE A 182 -2.77 -10.54 7.81
CA ILE A 182 -1.81 -9.46 7.51
C ILE A 182 -2.10 -8.20 8.34
N GLY A 183 -3.38 -7.82 8.50
CA GLY A 183 -3.76 -6.65 9.30
C GLY A 183 -3.51 -6.80 10.80
N LEU A 184 -3.63 -8.01 11.34
CA LEU A 184 -3.34 -8.29 12.75
C LEU A 184 -1.85 -8.49 13.02
N SER A 185 -1.10 -8.90 12.02
CA SER A 185 0.29 -9.29 12.18
C SER A 185 1.22 -8.20 12.72
N PRO A 186 1.10 -6.89 12.36
CA PRO A 186 1.98 -5.86 12.89
C PRO A 186 1.93 -5.72 14.41
N LEU A 187 0.75 -5.92 15.01
CA LEU A 187 0.59 -5.91 16.46
C LEU A 187 1.14 -7.19 17.10
N LEU A 188 0.81 -8.35 16.52
CA LEU A 188 1.18 -9.66 17.06
C LEU A 188 2.65 -10.02 16.85
N THR A 189 3.35 -9.32 15.96
CA THR A 189 4.80 -9.43 15.75
C THR A 189 5.59 -8.33 16.46
N HIS A 190 4.90 -7.42 17.16
CA HIS A 190 5.49 -6.26 17.83
C HIS A 190 6.33 -5.39 16.86
N GLN A 191 5.79 -5.16 15.66
CA GLN A 191 6.40 -4.26 14.67
C GLN A 191 5.80 -2.86 14.68
N HIS A 192 4.52 -2.71 15.04
CA HIS A 192 3.82 -1.44 15.09
C HIS A 192 3.01 -1.29 16.37
N HIS A 193 2.78 -0.05 16.78
CA HIS A 193 1.77 0.34 17.75
C HIS A 193 0.41 0.58 17.08
N VAL A 194 -0.66 0.56 17.88
CA VAL A 194 -2.03 0.77 17.36
C VAL A 194 -2.16 2.14 16.68
N ILE A 195 -1.52 3.17 17.22
CA ILE A 195 -1.56 4.51 16.64
C ILE A 195 -0.97 4.54 15.23
N ASP A 196 0.09 3.77 14.97
CA ASP A 196 0.72 3.70 13.65
C ASP A 196 -0.24 3.11 12.62
N ILE A 197 -0.95 2.03 13.01
CA ILE A 197 -1.93 1.36 12.16
C ILE A 197 -3.11 2.27 11.85
N LEU A 198 -3.63 2.96 12.87
CA LEU A 198 -4.70 3.95 12.68
C LEU A 198 -4.24 5.08 11.75
N GLY A 199 -3.02 5.59 11.93
CA GLY A 199 -2.41 6.57 11.05
C GLY A 199 -2.29 6.07 9.60
N GLY A 200 -1.91 4.81 9.43
CA GLY A 200 -1.85 4.16 8.11
C GLY A 200 -3.21 4.06 7.42
N PHE A 201 -4.25 3.70 8.17
CA PHE A 201 -5.62 3.68 7.64
C PHE A 201 -6.11 5.09 7.26
N VAL A 202 -5.86 6.09 8.09
CA VAL A 202 -6.18 7.49 7.77
C VAL A 202 -5.44 7.93 6.51
N LEU A 203 -4.16 7.61 6.37
CA LEU A 203 -3.37 7.91 5.18
C LEU A 203 -3.96 7.26 3.92
N ALA A 204 -4.35 5.99 3.99
CA ALA A 204 -4.97 5.31 2.86
C ALA A 204 -6.31 5.94 2.48
N VAL A 205 -7.17 6.22 3.46
CA VAL A 205 -8.47 6.91 3.25
C VAL A 205 -8.24 8.27 2.60
N PHE A 206 -7.28 9.04 3.08
CA PHE A 206 -6.89 10.31 2.47
C PHE A 206 -6.53 10.13 0.99
N CYS A 207 -5.66 9.16 0.67
CA CYS A 207 -5.29 8.88 -0.72
C CYS A 207 -6.50 8.43 -1.57
N PHE A 208 -7.45 7.68 -1.02
CA PHE A 208 -8.69 7.31 -1.72
C PHE A 208 -9.54 8.53 -2.09
N PHE A 209 -9.59 9.54 -1.21
CA PHE A 209 -10.37 10.75 -1.45
C PHE A 209 -9.72 11.69 -2.47
N PHE A 210 -8.41 11.89 -2.39
CA PHE A 210 -7.70 12.88 -3.19
C PHE A 210 -7.20 12.34 -4.53
N VAL A 211 -6.89 11.05 -4.62
CA VAL A 211 -6.48 10.40 -5.86
C VAL A 211 -7.66 9.64 -6.46
N ARG A 212 -8.46 10.33 -7.27
CA ARG A 212 -9.67 9.80 -7.92
C ARG A 212 -9.44 9.60 -9.43
N PRO A 213 -10.16 8.64 -10.06
CA PRO A 213 -10.21 8.57 -11.51
C PRO A 213 -10.75 9.87 -12.12
N LYS A 214 -10.12 10.40 -13.16
CA LYS A 214 -10.52 11.64 -13.85
C LYS A 214 -11.97 11.67 -14.37
N ILE A 215 -12.64 10.52 -14.46
CA ILE A 215 -14.02 10.40 -14.97
C ILE A 215 -15.04 11.20 -14.14
N TYR A 216 -14.76 11.47 -12.86
CA TYR A 216 -15.68 12.23 -12.00
C TYR A 216 -15.57 13.76 -12.14
N LEU A 217 -14.50 14.26 -12.75
CA LEU A 217 -14.32 15.71 -12.92
C LEU A 217 -15.03 16.23 -14.18
N ASP A 218 -15.02 15.45 -15.28
CA ASP A 218 -15.66 15.84 -16.53
C ASP A 218 -17.19 15.82 -16.46
N SER A 219 -17.80 15.03 -15.56
CA SER A 219 -19.26 15.01 -15.36
C SER A 219 -19.77 16.12 -14.44
N ALA A 220 -18.92 16.73 -13.63
CA ALA A 220 -19.30 17.86 -12.77
C ALA A 220 -19.22 19.21 -13.51
N GLU A 221 -18.38 19.32 -14.55
CA GLU A 221 -18.27 20.52 -15.38
C GLU A 221 -19.28 20.57 -16.54
N SER A 222 -19.96 19.45 -16.85
CA SER A 222 -20.94 19.37 -17.94
C SER A 222 -22.40 19.46 -17.50
N SER A 223 -22.67 19.83 -16.26
CA SER A 223 -24.04 20.15 -15.81
C SER A 223 -24.29 21.65 -15.98
N PRO A 224 -25.24 22.06 -16.86
CA PRO A 224 -25.57 23.45 -17.11
C PRO A 224 -26.29 24.11 -15.90
#